data_056045017f351d32a24b1d50a45702d4
#
_entry.id   056045017f351d32a24b1d50a45702d4
#
_cell.length_a   1.000
_cell.length_b   1.000
_cell.length_c   1.000
_cell.angle_alpha   90.00
_cell.angle_beta   90.00
_cell.angle_gamma   90.00
#
_symmetry.space_group_name_H-M   'P 1'
#
loop_
_entity.id
_entity.type
_entity.pdbx_description
1 polymer ?
#
loop_
_entity_poly.entity_id
_entity_poly.type
_entity_poly.pdbx_seq_one_letter_code
_entity_poly.pdbx_strand_id
1 'polypeptide(L)'
;MAGLNVSRTALRRAMAQPTVSRTWTQTAAKASAARTYATASKSLKDTFADGLPEKIEQIKTLRKGYGDKVLGEVTLDQVYGGARGIKSLVWEGSVLDSEEGIRFRGKTIPECQELLPKAPGGQEPLPEGLFWLLLTGEVPSEQQVRDLSAEWAARSEVPSFVTELIDRCPNDLHPMAQFSLAITALEHESSFSKAYAKGMKKTEYWQHTFEDSMDLIAKLPTIAARIYRNVFKDGKVAATQKDKDYSWNLANQLGFADNKDFVELMRLYLTIHSDHEGGNVSAHTTHLVGSALSSPMLSLAAGLNGLAGPLHGLANQEVLNWLLEFKKSVGSDLSDENIKKALWDTLNSGRVVPGYGHAVLRKTDPRYVSQREFALKHLPDDPMFKLVSQVYKVAPGVLTEHGKTKNPYPNVDAHSGVLLQYYGLTEQSFYTVLFGVSRAIGVLPQLIIDRAVGAPIERPKSYSTEALAKLVGAKL
;
A
#
# COMPACT_ATOMS: atom_id res chain seq x y z
N MET A 1 58.14 14.80 46.69
CA MET A 1 59.28 14.28 45.90
C MET A 1 58.76 13.39 44.78
N ALA A 2 59.20 13.71 43.59
CA ALA A 2 59.15 12.98 42.35
C ALA A 2 57.76 12.27 42.00
N GLY A 3 56.96 12.65 41.09
CA GLY A 3 57.19 13.12 39.73
C GLY A 3 57.45 11.97 38.75
N LEU A 4 56.36 11.46 38.07
CA LEU A 4 56.54 10.80 36.76
C LEU A 4 55.25 10.94 35.94
N ASN A 5 55.35 11.80 34.95
CA ASN A 5 54.47 11.88 33.79
C ASN A 5 54.57 10.59 33.00
N VAL A 6 53.43 9.96 32.62
CA VAL A 6 53.40 9.05 31.49
C VAL A 6 52.27 9.50 30.54
N SER A 7 52.73 9.78 29.33
CA SER A 7 52.05 10.23 28.15
C SER A 7 50.91 9.28 27.70
N ARG A 8 49.76 9.90 27.40
CA ARG A 8 48.65 9.26 26.66
C ARG A 8 49.02 9.22 25.19
N THR A 9 49.23 8.02 24.66
CA THR A 9 49.21 7.79 23.19
C THR A 9 48.03 6.88 22.85
N ALA A 10 47.05 7.48 22.22
CA ALA A 10 45.85 6.78 21.77
C ALA A 10 46.14 5.90 20.55
N LEU A 11 45.93 4.61 20.66
CA LEU A 11 45.80 3.72 19.50
C LEU A 11 44.35 3.72 19.04
N ARG A 12 44.06 4.49 18.00
CA ARG A 12 42.87 4.30 17.14
C ARG A 12 43.10 3.10 16.21
N ARG A 13 42.49 1.98 16.48
CA ARG A 13 42.33 0.93 15.50
C ARG A 13 41.08 1.23 14.67
N ALA A 14 41.27 1.70 13.44
CA ALA A 14 40.25 1.78 12.43
C ALA A 14 39.90 0.37 11.97
N MET A 15 38.66 -0.06 12.12
CA MET A 15 38.12 -1.22 11.44
C MET A 15 37.75 -0.76 10.02
N ALA A 16 38.53 -1.18 9.05
CA ALA A 16 38.22 -1.02 7.64
C ALA A 16 37.16 -2.05 7.24
N GLN A 17 36.03 -1.58 6.78
CA GLN A 17 35.07 -2.39 6.04
C GLN A 17 35.57 -2.58 4.61
N PRO A 18 35.44 -3.73 3.99
CA PRO A 18 35.81 -3.90 2.59
C PRO A 18 34.72 -3.31 1.69
N THR A 19 35.00 -2.19 1.07
CA THR A 19 34.26 -1.68 -0.07
C THR A 19 34.53 -2.54 -1.29
N VAL A 20 33.53 -3.29 -1.74
CA VAL A 20 33.58 -3.99 -3.02
C VAL A 20 33.19 -2.99 -4.11
N SER A 21 34.17 -2.35 -4.74
CA SER A 21 33.99 -1.58 -5.95
C SER A 21 33.83 -2.52 -7.14
N ARG A 22 32.63 -2.66 -7.68
CA ARG A 22 32.41 -3.26 -9.01
C ARG A 22 32.63 -2.20 -10.07
N THR A 23 33.79 -2.22 -10.70
CA THR A 23 34.06 -1.50 -11.94
C THR A 23 33.29 -2.18 -13.10
N TRP A 24 32.32 -1.48 -13.65
CA TRP A 24 31.70 -1.86 -14.93
C TRP A 24 32.58 -1.38 -16.06
N THR A 25 33.21 -2.31 -16.76
CA THR A 25 33.89 -2.03 -18.04
C THR A 25 32.83 -1.92 -19.13
N GLN A 26 32.68 -0.70 -19.66
CA GLN A 26 31.92 -0.45 -20.89
C GLN A 26 32.67 -1.05 -22.08
N THR A 27 32.15 -2.12 -22.64
CA THR A 27 32.58 -2.62 -23.96
C THR A 27 31.66 -1.99 -25.01
N ALA A 28 32.20 -1.05 -25.77
CA ALA A 28 31.53 -0.48 -26.93
C ALA A 28 31.42 -1.56 -28.03
N ALA A 29 30.22 -2.05 -28.32
CA ALA A 29 29.93 -2.91 -29.45
C ALA A 29 29.47 -2.07 -30.64
N LYS A 30 30.16 -2.28 -31.76
CA LYS A 30 29.89 -1.68 -33.07
C LYS A 30 28.48 -2.01 -33.55
N ALA A 31 27.76 -0.96 -34.02
CA ALA A 31 26.46 -1.11 -34.63
C ALA A 31 26.55 -1.92 -35.92
N SER A 32 25.96 -3.09 -35.96
CA SER A 32 25.58 -3.82 -37.15
C SER A 32 24.07 -3.62 -37.35
N ALA A 33 23.68 -3.04 -38.49
CA ALA A 33 22.27 -2.89 -38.87
C ALA A 33 21.70 -4.27 -39.24
N ALA A 34 21.22 -5.00 -38.24
CA ALA A 34 20.35 -6.15 -38.42
C ALA A 34 18.90 -5.68 -38.27
N ARG A 35 18.04 -5.98 -39.22
CA ARG A 35 16.59 -5.84 -39.13
C ARG A 35 16.13 -6.54 -37.83
N THR A 36 15.83 -5.75 -36.82
CA THR A 36 15.28 -6.24 -35.56
C THR A 36 13.82 -6.63 -35.85
N TYR A 37 13.57 -7.94 -35.91
CA TYR A 37 12.22 -8.43 -35.58
C TYR A 37 11.96 -7.94 -34.17
N ALA A 38 10.91 -7.13 -33.99
CA ALA A 38 10.45 -6.75 -32.67
C ALA A 38 10.10 -8.06 -31.95
N THR A 39 10.96 -8.53 -31.09
CA THR A 39 10.62 -9.61 -30.17
C THR A 39 9.46 -9.08 -29.34
N ALA A 40 8.33 -9.80 -29.34
CA ALA A 40 7.17 -9.47 -28.51
C ALA A 40 7.67 -9.20 -27.09
N SER A 41 7.18 -8.14 -26.46
CA SER A 41 7.56 -7.82 -25.08
C SER A 41 7.20 -9.00 -24.18
N LYS A 42 8.12 -9.38 -23.30
CA LYS A 42 7.91 -10.52 -22.40
C LYS A 42 6.74 -10.21 -21.47
N SER A 43 5.79 -11.15 -21.33
CA SER A 43 4.64 -10.97 -20.44
C SER A 43 5.02 -10.87 -18.98
N LEU A 44 4.16 -10.30 -18.15
CA LEU A 44 4.34 -10.23 -16.70
C LEU A 44 4.53 -11.64 -16.09
N LYS A 45 3.70 -12.60 -16.50
CA LYS A 45 3.76 -13.99 -16.03
C LYS A 45 5.07 -14.66 -16.38
N ASP A 46 5.57 -14.47 -17.61
CA ASP A 46 6.84 -15.04 -18.05
C ASP A 46 8.01 -14.37 -17.34
N THR A 47 7.98 -13.04 -17.17
CA THR A 47 9.03 -12.31 -16.45
C THR A 47 9.14 -12.80 -14.99
N PHE A 48 8.00 -12.98 -14.33
CA PHE A 48 7.98 -13.52 -12.96
C PHE A 48 8.48 -14.98 -12.92
N ALA A 49 8.01 -15.82 -13.83
CA ALA A 49 8.39 -17.22 -13.90
C ALA A 49 9.91 -17.43 -14.06
N ASP A 50 10.56 -16.58 -14.86
CA ASP A 50 12.02 -16.68 -15.11
C ASP A 50 12.86 -16.28 -13.90
N GLY A 51 12.40 -15.31 -13.07
CA GLY A 51 13.09 -14.93 -11.83
C GLY A 51 12.89 -15.92 -10.67
N LEU A 52 11.86 -16.78 -10.76
CA LEU A 52 11.43 -17.64 -9.65
C LEU A 52 12.50 -18.69 -9.24
N PRO A 53 13.21 -19.39 -10.15
CA PRO A 53 14.25 -20.37 -9.76
C PRO A 53 15.34 -19.74 -8.91
N GLU A 54 15.83 -18.56 -9.26
CA GLU A 54 16.84 -17.83 -8.50
C GLU A 54 16.32 -17.46 -7.11
N LYS A 55 15.12 -16.94 -7.02
CA LYS A 55 14.47 -16.57 -5.75
C LYS A 55 14.32 -17.76 -4.81
N ILE A 56 13.86 -18.90 -5.33
CA ILE A 56 13.73 -20.14 -4.55
C ILE A 56 15.11 -20.59 -4.02
N GLU A 57 16.16 -20.53 -4.85
CA GLU A 57 17.51 -20.94 -4.43
C GLU A 57 18.11 -19.98 -3.40
N GLN A 58 17.87 -18.68 -3.52
CA GLN A 58 18.26 -17.70 -2.51
C GLN A 58 17.62 -18.02 -1.14
N ILE A 59 16.32 -18.31 -1.10
CA ILE A 59 15.61 -18.67 0.14
C ILE A 59 16.15 -19.96 0.73
N LYS A 60 16.39 -20.99 -0.09
CA LYS A 60 16.96 -22.27 0.37
C LYS A 60 18.35 -22.07 0.96
N THR A 61 19.22 -21.33 0.28
CA THR A 61 20.58 -21.04 0.72
C THR A 61 20.58 -20.28 2.04
N LEU A 62 19.73 -19.24 2.15
CA LEU A 62 19.59 -18.45 3.38
C LEU A 62 19.14 -19.34 4.55
N ARG A 63 18.09 -20.14 4.36
CA ARG A 63 17.55 -21.01 5.41
C ARG A 63 18.54 -22.12 5.81
N LYS A 64 19.22 -22.71 4.85
CA LYS A 64 20.22 -23.77 5.12
C LYS A 64 21.44 -23.22 5.86
N GLY A 65 21.92 -22.03 5.48
CA GLY A 65 23.13 -21.46 6.05
C GLY A 65 22.94 -20.69 7.36
N TYR A 66 21.74 -20.15 7.58
CA TYR A 66 21.48 -19.18 8.66
C TYR A 66 20.16 -19.41 9.40
N GLY A 67 19.50 -20.55 9.21
CA GLY A 67 18.15 -20.80 9.74
C GLY A 67 18.06 -20.84 11.27
N ASP A 68 19.18 -21.04 11.96
CA ASP A 68 19.34 -21.04 13.43
C ASP A 68 19.72 -19.66 14.01
N LYS A 69 19.94 -18.64 13.16
CA LYS A 69 20.35 -17.31 13.63
C LYS A 69 19.21 -16.56 14.28
N VAL A 70 19.46 -16.02 15.45
CA VAL A 70 18.51 -15.18 16.20
C VAL A 70 18.39 -13.83 15.50
N LEU A 71 17.15 -13.45 15.14
CA LEU A 71 16.85 -12.16 14.48
C LEU A 71 16.52 -11.04 15.47
N GLY A 72 16.29 -11.36 16.73
CA GLY A 72 15.98 -10.42 17.80
C GLY A 72 15.29 -11.14 18.96
N GLU A 73 15.17 -10.43 20.08
CA GLU A 73 14.43 -10.88 21.25
C GLU A 73 13.01 -10.32 21.23
N VAL A 74 12.07 -11.04 21.87
CA VAL A 74 10.67 -10.59 22.00
C VAL A 74 10.42 -10.25 23.46
N THR A 75 10.00 -9.02 23.73
CA THR A 75 9.64 -8.57 25.07
C THR A 75 8.17 -8.76 25.38
N LEU A 76 7.82 -8.82 26.67
CA LEU A 76 6.44 -8.89 27.13
C LEU A 76 5.60 -7.71 26.62
N ASP A 77 6.20 -6.51 26.62
CA ASP A 77 5.59 -5.29 26.10
C ASP A 77 5.23 -5.39 24.61
N GLN A 78 6.09 -6.02 23.80
CA GLN A 78 5.81 -6.23 22.37
C GLN A 78 4.63 -7.18 22.17
N VAL A 79 4.51 -8.22 22.99
CA VAL A 79 3.39 -9.18 22.92
C VAL A 79 2.06 -8.49 23.22
N TYR A 80 1.97 -7.74 24.32
CA TYR A 80 0.75 -6.98 24.68
C TYR A 80 0.54 -5.75 23.78
N GLY A 81 1.61 -5.18 23.24
CA GLY A 81 1.62 -4.00 22.37
C GLY A 81 1.22 -4.28 20.91
N GLY A 82 0.62 -5.44 20.60
CA GLY A 82 0.17 -5.78 19.25
C GLY A 82 1.31 -6.23 18.33
N ALA A 83 2.32 -6.93 18.87
CA ALA A 83 3.46 -7.53 18.16
C ALA A 83 4.34 -6.50 17.40
N ARG A 84 4.29 -5.22 17.78
CA ARG A 84 5.04 -4.14 17.10
C ARG A 84 6.55 -4.37 17.19
N GLY A 85 7.19 -4.38 16.00
CA GLY A 85 8.64 -4.57 15.89
C GLY A 85 9.10 -6.02 16.02
N ILE A 86 8.19 -6.99 16.18
CA ILE A 86 8.52 -8.41 16.11
C ILE A 86 8.78 -8.80 14.65
N LYS A 87 9.96 -9.33 14.37
CA LYS A 87 10.38 -9.76 13.02
C LYS A 87 9.80 -11.15 12.71
N SER A 88 8.57 -11.22 12.24
CA SER A 88 7.85 -12.48 12.03
C SER A 88 7.37 -12.70 10.58
N LEU A 89 7.46 -11.70 9.71
CA LEU A 89 6.94 -11.76 8.35
C LEU A 89 8.06 -11.62 7.32
N VAL A 90 7.91 -12.29 6.19
CA VAL A 90 8.69 -12.04 4.97
C VAL A 90 7.78 -11.29 4.01
N TRP A 91 8.23 -10.13 3.55
CA TRP A 91 7.50 -9.27 2.62
C TRP A 91 8.45 -8.75 1.54
N GLU A 92 8.19 -9.13 0.29
CA GLU A 92 9.12 -8.87 -0.82
C GLU A 92 8.81 -7.55 -1.55
N GLY A 93 7.55 -7.11 -1.53
CA GLY A 93 7.08 -5.98 -2.32
C GLY A 93 7.62 -4.64 -1.82
N SER A 94 7.64 -4.44 -0.52
CA SER A 94 8.03 -3.15 0.07
C SER A 94 8.67 -3.30 1.44
N VAL A 95 9.37 -2.24 1.84
CA VAL A 95 9.98 -2.10 3.18
C VAL A 95 9.65 -0.71 3.71
N LEU A 96 9.25 -0.64 4.96
CA LEU A 96 8.95 0.63 5.63
C LEU A 96 10.07 1.01 6.59
N ASP A 97 10.88 1.98 6.19
CA ASP A 97 11.88 2.60 7.04
C ASP A 97 11.26 3.69 7.92
N SER A 98 11.67 3.78 9.19
CA SER A 98 11.12 4.74 10.14
C SER A 98 11.45 6.20 9.82
N GLU A 99 12.58 6.47 9.18
CA GLU A 99 13.07 7.82 8.87
C GLU A 99 12.82 8.21 7.41
N GLU A 100 12.94 7.25 6.48
CA GLU A 100 12.79 7.49 5.04
C GLU A 100 11.38 7.20 4.51
N GLY A 101 10.62 6.34 5.20
CA GLY A 101 9.30 5.91 4.79
C GLY A 101 9.30 4.67 3.89
N ILE A 102 8.28 4.54 3.07
CA ILE A 102 8.07 3.37 2.23
C ILE A 102 9.03 3.33 1.03
N ARG A 103 9.56 2.13 0.74
CA ARG A 103 10.28 1.80 -0.47
C ARG A 103 9.65 0.59 -1.16
N PHE A 104 9.29 0.73 -2.43
CA PHE A 104 8.74 -0.33 -3.28
C PHE A 104 9.89 -1.02 -4.02
N ARG A 105 10.20 -2.26 -3.67
CA ARG A 105 11.37 -2.98 -4.21
C ARG A 105 12.66 -2.13 -4.14
N GLY A 106 12.86 -1.45 -3.00
CA GLY A 106 14.01 -0.59 -2.75
C GLY A 106 13.90 0.83 -3.32
N LYS A 107 12.86 1.16 -4.09
CA LYS A 107 12.64 2.48 -4.69
C LYS A 107 11.72 3.34 -3.83
N THR A 108 12.08 4.60 -3.64
CA THR A 108 11.25 5.62 -3.00
C THR A 108 10.07 6.00 -3.90
N ILE A 109 9.08 6.74 -3.37
CA ILE A 109 7.96 7.25 -4.17
C ILE A 109 8.45 8.18 -5.28
N PRO A 110 9.34 9.17 -5.05
CA PRO A 110 9.89 9.99 -6.14
C PRO A 110 10.62 9.16 -7.21
N GLU A 111 11.41 8.15 -6.84
CA GLU A 111 12.04 7.25 -7.81
C GLU A 111 11.01 6.45 -8.61
N CYS A 112 9.92 6.02 -8.01
CA CYS A 112 8.81 5.38 -8.73
C CYS A 112 8.10 6.36 -9.67
N GLN A 113 7.88 7.62 -9.26
CA GLN A 113 7.32 8.67 -10.12
C GLN A 113 8.23 9.00 -11.32
N GLU A 114 9.54 8.87 -11.16
CA GLU A 114 10.50 9.09 -12.25
C GLU A 114 10.59 7.88 -13.20
N LEU A 115 10.72 6.67 -12.66
CA LEU A 115 11.11 5.48 -13.38
C LEU A 115 9.94 4.69 -13.98
N LEU A 116 8.76 4.72 -13.34
CA LEU A 116 7.63 3.92 -13.81
C LEU A 116 6.93 4.58 -15.01
N PRO A 117 6.47 3.80 -16.00
CA PRO A 117 5.76 4.30 -17.14
C PRO A 117 4.50 5.08 -16.78
N LYS A 118 4.24 6.12 -17.58
CA LYS A 118 3.12 7.05 -17.46
C LYS A 118 2.19 6.94 -18.67
N ALA A 119 0.96 7.39 -18.52
CA ALA A 119 0.07 7.52 -19.66
C ALA A 119 0.58 8.59 -20.65
N PRO A 120 0.23 8.52 -21.93
CA PRO A 120 0.59 9.56 -22.89
C PRO A 120 0.14 10.94 -22.41
N GLY A 121 1.10 11.85 -22.22
CA GLY A 121 0.87 13.20 -21.68
C GLY A 121 0.55 13.25 -20.17
N GLY A 122 0.55 12.12 -19.49
CA GLY A 122 0.39 12.02 -18.04
C GLY A 122 1.68 12.35 -17.28
N GLN A 123 1.53 12.60 -16.00
CA GLN A 123 2.64 13.01 -15.13
C GLN A 123 2.87 12.01 -13.99
N GLU A 124 1.83 11.32 -13.59
CA GLU A 124 1.89 10.32 -12.52
C GLU A 124 2.09 8.90 -13.09
N PRO A 125 2.77 8.02 -12.36
CA PRO A 125 3.01 6.65 -12.78
C PRO A 125 1.70 5.84 -12.85
N LEU A 126 1.65 4.89 -13.75
CA LEU A 126 0.53 3.96 -13.84
C LEU A 126 0.64 2.87 -12.76
N PRO A 127 -0.43 2.56 -12.04
CA PRO A 127 -0.43 1.50 -11.02
C PRO A 127 -0.10 0.12 -11.59
N GLU A 128 -0.34 -0.13 -12.87
CA GLU A 128 0.10 -1.32 -13.61
C GLU A 128 1.62 -1.47 -13.56
N GLY A 129 2.35 -0.36 -13.71
CA GLY A 129 3.82 -0.35 -13.62
C GLY A 129 4.30 -0.69 -12.21
N LEU A 130 3.59 -0.22 -11.19
CA LEU A 130 3.91 -0.58 -9.81
C LEU A 130 3.59 -2.05 -9.50
N PHE A 131 2.46 -2.58 -9.96
CA PHE A 131 2.14 -4.00 -9.82
C PHE A 131 3.23 -4.89 -10.41
N TRP A 132 3.71 -4.53 -11.62
CA TRP A 132 4.83 -5.20 -12.25
C TRP A 132 6.07 -5.18 -11.37
N LEU A 133 6.47 -4.00 -10.92
CA LEU A 133 7.65 -3.82 -10.05
C LEU A 133 7.53 -4.64 -8.76
N LEU A 134 6.37 -4.61 -8.09
CA LEU A 134 6.16 -5.33 -6.84
C LEU A 134 6.26 -6.85 -7.02
N LEU A 135 5.74 -7.38 -8.11
CA LEU A 135 5.77 -8.82 -8.40
C LEU A 135 7.15 -9.30 -8.83
N THR A 136 7.80 -8.60 -9.76
CA THR A 136 9.02 -9.07 -10.41
C THR A 136 10.30 -8.49 -9.82
N GLY A 137 10.25 -7.30 -9.21
CA GLY A 137 11.41 -6.52 -8.80
C GLY A 137 12.03 -5.69 -9.93
N GLU A 138 11.50 -5.79 -11.16
CA GLU A 138 11.99 -5.09 -12.36
C GLU A 138 11.09 -3.90 -12.71
N VAL A 139 11.69 -2.82 -13.21
CA VAL A 139 10.95 -1.70 -13.78
C VAL A 139 10.49 -2.10 -15.19
N PRO A 140 9.17 -2.10 -15.46
CA PRO A 140 8.66 -2.49 -16.77
C PRO A 140 8.93 -1.42 -17.82
N SER A 141 8.97 -1.84 -19.09
CA SER A 141 8.93 -0.92 -20.23
C SER A 141 7.52 -0.34 -20.42
N GLU A 142 7.42 0.77 -21.16
CA GLU A 142 6.10 1.33 -21.52
C GLU A 142 5.21 0.34 -22.27
N GLN A 143 5.79 -0.52 -23.14
CA GLN A 143 5.02 -1.51 -23.86
C GLN A 143 4.47 -2.58 -22.91
N GLN A 144 5.26 -3.05 -21.95
CA GLN A 144 4.79 -4.02 -20.95
C GLN A 144 3.65 -3.47 -20.10
N VAL A 145 3.69 -2.19 -19.74
CA VAL A 145 2.60 -1.55 -19.01
C VAL A 145 1.36 -1.40 -19.89
N ARG A 146 1.50 -1.01 -21.16
CA ARG A 146 0.36 -0.96 -22.10
C ARG A 146 -0.28 -2.33 -22.28
N ASP A 147 0.52 -3.38 -22.43
CA ASP A 147 0.03 -4.75 -22.58
C ASP A 147 -0.72 -5.20 -21.31
N LEU A 148 -0.21 -4.87 -20.13
CA LEU A 148 -0.87 -5.16 -18.86
C LEU A 148 -2.18 -4.38 -18.68
N SER A 149 -2.22 -3.09 -19.05
CA SER A 149 -3.46 -2.30 -19.05
C SER A 149 -4.53 -2.92 -19.96
N ALA A 150 -4.13 -3.34 -21.16
CA ALA A 150 -5.03 -3.99 -22.10
C ALA A 150 -5.51 -5.37 -21.59
N GLU A 151 -4.65 -6.13 -20.92
CA GLU A 151 -5.00 -7.42 -20.31
C GLU A 151 -6.01 -7.22 -19.18
N TRP A 152 -5.80 -6.26 -18.26
CA TRP A 152 -6.77 -5.98 -17.21
C TRP A 152 -8.10 -5.47 -17.77
N ALA A 153 -8.06 -4.61 -18.77
CA ALA A 153 -9.29 -4.15 -19.43
C ALA A 153 -10.07 -5.30 -20.09
N ALA A 154 -9.38 -6.28 -20.67
CA ALA A 154 -10.01 -7.47 -21.27
C ALA A 154 -10.63 -8.41 -20.23
N ARG A 155 -10.12 -8.43 -18.98
CA ARG A 155 -10.58 -9.27 -17.86
C ARG A 155 -11.62 -8.57 -16.96
N SER A 156 -11.99 -7.33 -17.26
CA SER A 156 -12.76 -6.44 -16.35
C SER A 156 -14.25 -6.78 -16.22
N GLU A 157 -14.77 -7.71 -17.02
CA GLU A 157 -16.18 -8.10 -16.95
C GLU A 157 -16.51 -8.77 -15.62
N VAL A 158 -17.50 -8.20 -14.91
CA VAL A 158 -17.97 -8.71 -13.62
C VAL A 158 -19.16 -9.63 -13.88
N PRO A 159 -19.17 -10.87 -13.34
CA PRO A 159 -20.28 -11.81 -13.51
C PRO A 159 -21.61 -11.22 -13.03
N SER A 160 -22.70 -11.53 -13.73
CA SER A 160 -24.03 -10.96 -13.44
C SER A 160 -24.51 -11.24 -12.03
N PHE A 161 -24.23 -12.42 -11.48
CA PHE A 161 -24.63 -12.74 -10.11
C PHE A 161 -23.95 -11.84 -9.05
N VAL A 162 -22.75 -11.32 -9.33
CA VAL A 162 -22.05 -10.36 -8.43
C VAL A 162 -22.67 -8.98 -8.58
N THR A 163 -22.95 -8.52 -9.80
CA THR A 163 -23.62 -7.22 -10.01
C THR A 163 -25.03 -7.22 -9.41
N GLU A 164 -25.80 -8.30 -9.59
CA GLU A 164 -27.12 -8.46 -8.96
C GLU A 164 -27.03 -8.49 -7.43
N LEU A 165 -26.00 -9.10 -6.86
CA LEU A 165 -25.76 -9.10 -5.42
C LEU A 165 -25.57 -7.67 -4.90
N ILE A 166 -24.72 -6.88 -5.58
CA ILE A 166 -24.48 -5.47 -5.22
C ILE A 166 -25.78 -4.65 -5.35
N ASP A 167 -26.52 -4.85 -6.43
CA ASP A 167 -27.78 -4.10 -6.68
C ASP A 167 -28.88 -4.38 -5.66
N ARG A 168 -28.81 -5.51 -4.96
CA ARG A 168 -29.75 -5.89 -3.89
C ARG A 168 -29.26 -5.49 -2.49
N CYS A 169 -28.05 -4.97 -2.35
CA CYS A 169 -27.59 -4.47 -1.06
C CYS A 169 -28.43 -3.24 -0.64
N PRO A 170 -28.78 -3.13 0.65
CA PRO A 170 -29.35 -1.89 1.17
C PRO A 170 -28.41 -0.69 0.92
N ASN A 171 -28.95 0.47 0.54
CA ASN A 171 -28.15 1.66 0.27
C ASN A 171 -27.42 2.21 1.50
N ASP A 172 -27.88 1.88 2.70
CA ASP A 172 -27.28 2.24 3.99
C ASP A 172 -26.21 1.20 4.46
N LEU A 173 -26.06 0.07 3.76
CA LEU A 173 -24.96 -0.84 4.02
C LEU A 173 -23.65 -0.18 3.59
N HIS A 174 -22.70 -0.06 4.53
CA HIS A 174 -21.43 0.63 4.30
C HIS A 174 -20.73 0.12 3.02
N PRO A 175 -20.22 1.01 2.13
CA PRO A 175 -19.60 0.63 0.86
C PRO A 175 -18.49 -0.43 0.98
N MET A 176 -17.69 -0.40 2.05
CA MET A 176 -16.67 -1.42 2.30
C MET A 176 -17.26 -2.81 2.58
N ALA A 177 -18.41 -2.89 3.24
CA ALA A 177 -19.09 -4.17 3.47
C ALA A 177 -19.62 -4.74 2.13
N GLN A 178 -20.21 -3.90 1.28
CA GLN A 178 -20.64 -4.28 -0.05
C GLN A 178 -19.44 -4.73 -0.92
N PHE A 179 -18.31 -4.02 -0.82
CA PHE A 179 -17.09 -4.32 -1.56
C PHE A 179 -16.52 -5.69 -1.19
N SER A 180 -16.37 -5.96 0.12
CA SER A 180 -15.91 -7.25 0.63
C SER A 180 -16.86 -8.39 0.24
N LEU A 181 -18.16 -8.16 0.31
CA LEU A 181 -19.19 -9.13 -0.08
C LEU A 181 -19.09 -9.50 -1.56
N ALA A 182 -18.95 -8.49 -2.44
CA ALA A 182 -18.80 -8.70 -3.88
C ALA A 182 -17.54 -9.49 -4.22
N ILE A 183 -16.41 -9.17 -3.58
CA ILE A 183 -15.14 -9.89 -3.77
C ILE A 183 -15.25 -11.33 -3.26
N THR A 184 -15.89 -11.54 -2.11
CA THR A 184 -16.15 -12.90 -1.59
C THR A 184 -17.00 -13.71 -2.57
N ALA A 185 -18.01 -13.11 -3.20
CA ALA A 185 -18.85 -13.80 -4.18
C ALA A 185 -18.08 -14.22 -5.43
N LEU A 186 -17.02 -13.49 -5.83
CA LEU A 186 -16.13 -13.88 -6.94
C LEU A 186 -15.40 -15.20 -6.70
N GLU A 187 -15.40 -15.74 -5.47
CA GLU A 187 -14.85 -17.07 -5.19
C GLU A 187 -15.40 -18.16 -6.10
N HIS A 188 -16.65 -18.01 -6.55
CA HIS A 188 -17.27 -18.91 -7.52
C HIS A 188 -16.45 -19.04 -8.82
N GLU A 189 -15.74 -17.99 -9.24
CA GLU A 189 -14.90 -17.97 -10.44
C GLU A 189 -13.46 -18.44 -10.20
N SER A 190 -13.03 -18.63 -8.95
CA SER A 190 -11.63 -18.91 -8.60
C SER A 190 -11.07 -20.11 -9.37
N SER A 191 -10.04 -19.84 -10.17
CA SER A 191 -9.23 -20.85 -10.85
C SER A 191 -8.46 -21.70 -9.85
N PHE A 192 -7.93 -21.07 -8.80
CA PHE A 192 -7.19 -21.75 -7.74
C PHE A 192 -8.07 -22.79 -7.03
N SER A 193 -9.24 -22.40 -6.56
CA SER A 193 -10.16 -23.30 -5.83
C SER A 193 -10.64 -24.45 -6.71
N LYS A 194 -10.98 -24.17 -7.97
CA LYS A 194 -11.40 -25.19 -8.94
C LYS A 194 -10.28 -26.19 -9.26
N ALA A 195 -9.03 -25.72 -9.42
CA ALA A 195 -7.88 -26.58 -9.68
C ALA A 195 -7.45 -27.37 -8.46
N TYR A 196 -7.48 -26.74 -7.27
CA TYR A 196 -7.16 -27.40 -6.00
C TYR A 196 -8.11 -28.59 -5.73
N ALA A 197 -9.41 -28.41 -5.94
CA ALA A 197 -10.41 -29.48 -5.79
C ALA A 197 -10.17 -30.66 -6.75
N LYS A 198 -9.49 -30.44 -7.88
CA LYS A 198 -9.11 -31.47 -8.86
C LYS A 198 -7.73 -32.09 -8.56
N GLY A 199 -7.06 -31.73 -7.47
CA GLY A 199 -5.77 -32.29 -7.07
C GLY A 199 -4.57 -31.72 -7.80
N MET A 200 -4.56 -30.41 -8.12
CA MET A 200 -3.40 -29.75 -8.74
C MET A 200 -2.11 -29.94 -7.91
N LYS A 201 -0.97 -29.95 -8.57
CA LYS A 201 0.32 -30.07 -7.91
C LYS A 201 0.71 -28.78 -7.21
N LYS A 202 1.46 -28.88 -6.11
CA LYS A 202 1.93 -27.71 -5.35
C LYS A 202 2.75 -26.73 -6.22
N THR A 203 3.48 -27.21 -7.22
CA THR A 203 4.26 -26.40 -8.16
C THR A 203 3.39 -25.55 -9.10
N GLU A 204 2.08 -25.83 -9.17
CA GLU A 204 1.12 -25.12 -10.03
C GLU A 204 0.31 -24.08 -9.24
N TYR A 205 0.46 -24.01 -7.90
CA TYR A 205 -0.34 -23.11 -7.05
C TYR A 205 -0.21 -21.65 -7.46
N TRP A 206 0.99 -21.18 -7.77
CA TRP A 206 1.22 -19.79 -8.09
C TRP A 206 0.60 -19.37 -9.42
N GLN A 207 0.56 -20.27 -10.43
CA GLN A 207 -0.05 -19.96 -11.73
C GLN A 207 -1.54 -19.65 -11.58
N HIS A 208 -2.27 -20.48 -10.82
CA HIS A 208 -3.70 -20.26 -10.58
C HIS A 208 -3.94 -19.06 -9.66
N THR A 209 -3.05 -18.83 -8.67
CA THR A 209 -3.10 -17.62 -7.84
C THR A 209 -2.83 -16.36 -8.68
N PHE A 210 -1.93 -16.43 -9.65
CA PHE A 210 -1.67 -15.34 -10.59
C PHE A 210 -2.91 -15.02 -11.42
N GLU A 211 -3.53 -16.02 -12.04
CA GLU A 211 -4.75 -15.81 -12.86
C GLU A 211 -5.89 -15.21 -12.03
N ASP A 212 -6.17 -15.76 -10.85
CA ASP A 212 -7.19 -15.23 -9.95
C ASP A 212 -6.87 -13.78 -9.52
N SER A 213 -5.61 -13.46 -9.26
CA SER A 213 -5.18 -12.11 -8.88
C SER A 213 -5.36 -11.11 -10.03
N MET A 214 -5.02 -11.51 -11.26
CA MET A 214 -5.21 -10.69 -12.46
C MET A 214 -6.69 -10.42 -12.73
N ASP A 215 -7.52 -11.46 -12.64
CA ASP A 215 -8.97 -11.35 -12.82
C ASP A 215 -9.62 -10.50 -11.73
N LEU A 216 -9.16 -10.66 -10.49
CA LEU A 216 -9.68 -9.90 -9.35
C LEU A 216 -9.35 -8.41 -9.50
N ILE A 217 -8.07 -8.06 -9.71
CA ILE A 217 -7.66 -6.65 -9.91
C ILE A 217 -8.45 -6.03 -11.06
N ALA A 218 -8.56 -6.71 -12.19
CA ALA A 218 -9.26 -6.21 -13.37
C ALA A 218 -10.73 -5.83 -13.10
N LYS A 219 -11.41 -6.55 -12.19
CA LYS A 219 -12.83 -6.36 -11.87
C LYS A 219 -13.09 -5.31 -10.79
N LEU A 220 -12.08 -4.97 -9.97
CA LEU A 220 -12.26 -4.05 -8.83
C LEU A 220 -12.78 -2.66 -9.23
N PRO A 221 -12.33 -2.01 -10.32
CA PRO A 221 -12.89 -0.72 -10.73
C PRO A 221 -14.39 -0.76 -10.98
N THR A 222 -14.85 -1.78 -11.72
CA THR A 222 -16.28 -1.94 -12.05
C THR A 222 -17.11 -2.23 -10.81
N ILE A 223 -16.63 -3.08 -9.88
CA ILE A 223 -17.28 -3.37 -8.60
C ILE A 223 -17.37 -2.11 -7.75
N ALA A 224 -16.24 -1.40 -7.56
CA ALA A 224 -16.19 -0.17 -6.79
C ALA A 224 -17.13 0.91 -7.37
N ALA A 225 -17.08 1.11 -8.68
CA ALA A 225 -17.94 2.07 -9.36
C ALA A 225 -19.43 1.69 -9.27
N ARG A 226 -19.77 0.38 -9.36
CA ARG A 226 -21.14 -0.08 -9.19
C ARG A 226 -21.69 0.27 -7.81
N ILE A 227 -20.90 0.01 -6.75
CA ILE A 227 -21.27 0.38 -5.38
C ILE A 227 -21.44 1.89 -5.27
N TYR A 228 -20.48 2.68 -5.78
CA TYR A 228 -20.56 4.13 -5.75
C TYR A 228 -21.80 4.67 -6.45
N ARG A 229 -22.06 4.20 -7.66
CA ARG A 229 -23.17 4.65 -8.49
C ARG A 229 -24.52 4.26 -7.90
N ASN A 230 -24.65 3.07 -7.31
CA ASN A 230 -25.86 2.61 -6.67
C ASN A 230 -26.18 3.40 -5.39
N VAL A 231 -25.17 3.62 -4.55
CA VAL A 231 -25.38 4.26 -3.24
C VAL A 231 -25.55 5.77 -3.36
N PHE A 232 -24.80 6.43 -4.25
CA PHE A 232 -24.69 7.89 -4.24
C PHE A 232 -25.13 8.57 -5.53
N LYS A 233 -25.40 7.85 -6.61
CA LYS A 233 -25.70 8.41 -7.93
C LYS A 233 -26.90 7.71 -8.57
N ASP A 234 -26.87 7.50 -9.88
CA ASP A 234 -27.97 6.98 -10.71
C ASP A 234 -27.87 5.49 -11.06
N GLY A 235 -26.94 4.76 -10.47
CA GLY A 235 -26.72 3.33 -10.70
C GLY A 235 -26.07 2.98 -12.04
N LYS A 236 -25.77 3.94 -12.91
CA LYS A 236 -25.20 3.69 -14.23
C LYS A 236 -23.67 3.65 -14.16
N VAL A 237 -23.07 2.58 -14.65
CA VAL A 237 -21.62 2.40 -14.74
C VAL A 237 -21.21 2.38 -16.21
N ALA A 238 -20.24 3.20 -16.58
CA ALA A 238 -19.68 3.22 -17.94
C ALA A 238 -18.92 1.93 -18.23
N ALA A 239 -18.92 1.52 -19.51
CA ALA A 239 -18.16 0.35 -19.94
C ALA A 239 -16.64 0.62 -19.85
N THR A 240 -15.86 -0.43 -19.55
CA THR A 240 -14.41 -0.39 -19.60
C THR A 240 -13.93 -0.12 -21.03
N GLN A 241 -13.00 0.82 -21.18
CA GLN A 241 -12.36 1.13 -22.45
C GLN A 241 -11.00 0.43 -22.53
N LYS A 242 -10.82 -0.37 -23.60
CA LYS A 242 -9.67 -1.27 -23.77
C LYS A 242 -8.35 -0.55 -24.10
N ASP A 243 -8.45 0.68 -24.58
CA ASP A 243 -7.32 1.54 -24.96
C ASP A 243 -6.89 2.50 -23.84
N LYS A 244 -7.50 2.40 -22.66
CA LYS A 244 -7.24 3.26 -21.51
C LYS A 244 -6.63 2.49 -20.35
N ASP A 245 -5.84 3.21 -19.54
CA ASP A 245 -5.25 2.65 -18.33
C ASP A 245 -6.29 2.40 -17.22
N TYR A 246 -5.88 1.66 -16.22
CA TYR A 246 -6.70 1.22 -15.09
C TYR A 246 -7.31 2.39 -14.31
N SER A 247 -6.50 3.42 -14.04
CA SER A 247 -6.95 4.61 -13.30
C SER A 247 -7.94 5.43 -14.10
N TRP A 248 -7.73 5.57 -15.40
CA TRP A 248 -8.67 6.24 -16.29
C TRP A 248 -10.01 5.51 -16.32
N ASN A 249 -9.99 4.18 -16.42
CA ASN A 249 -11.20 3.36 -16.42
C ASN A 249 -11.97 3.49 -15.10
N LEU A 250 -11.27 3.47 -13.95
CA LEU A 250 -11.91 3.74 -12.65
C LEU A 250 -12.56 5.14 -12.61
N ALA A 251 -11.84 6.18 -13.02
CA ALA A 251 -12.36 7.54 -13.06
C ALA A 251 -13.58 7.66 -13.98
N ASN A 252 -13.54 7.01 -15.15
CA ASN A 252 -14.66 6.98 -16.10
C ASN A 252 -15.91 6.31 -15.51
N GLN A 253 -15.74 5.16 -14.88
CA GLN A 253 -16.83 4.41 -14.27
C GLN A 253 -17.44 5.13 -13.07
N LEU A 254 -16.65 5.88 -12.33
CA LEU A 254 -17.11 6.77 -11.26
C LEU A 254 -17.82 8.03 -11.80
N GLY A 255 -17.56 8.43 -13.05
CA GLY A 255 -18.14 9.60 -13.69
C GLY A 255 -17.28 10.87 -13.65
N PHE A 256 -15.95 10.71 -13.55
CA PHE A 256 -14.98 11.81 -13.41
C PHE A 256 -13.94 11.86 -14.54
N ALA A 257 -14.03 11.05 -15.62
CA ALA A 257 -13.00 10.98 -16.67
C ALA A 257 -12.80 12.27 -17.47
N ASP A 258 -13.79 13.15 -17.51
CA ASP A 258 -13.68 14.45 -18.18
C ASP A 258 -12.72 15.41 -17.46
N ASN A 259 -12.47 15.18 -16.17
CA ASN A 259 -11.50 15.91 -15.38
C ASN A 259 -10.13 15.22 -15.43
N LYS A 260 -9.24 15.76 -16.26
CA LYS A 260 -7.90 15.21 -16.46
C LYS A 260 -7.06 15.17 -15.16
N ASP A 261 -7.21 16.18 -14.31
CA ASP A 261 -6.47 16.28 -13.06
C ASP A 261 -6.98 15.24 -12.05
N PHE A 262 -8.28 14.93 -12.07
CA PHE A 262 -8.81 13.82 -11.27
C PHE A 262 -8.26 12.46 -11.73
N VAL A 263 -8.10 12.27 -13.04
CA VAL A 263 -7.48 11.04 -13.58
C VAL A 263 -6.02 10.92 -13.13
N GLU A 264 -5.25 12.02 -13.18
CA GLU A 264 -3.88 12.06 -12.64
C GLU A 264 -3.87 11.78 -11.14
N LEU A 265 -4.80 12.37 -10.39
CA LEU A 265 -4.94 12.05 -8.96
C LEU A 265 -5.20 10.55 -8.74
N MET A 266 -6.04 9.90 -9.54
CA MET A 266 -6.27 8.45 -9.41
C MET A 266 -5.01 7.63 -9.71
N ARG A 267 -4.20 8.03 -10.68
CA ARG A 267 -2.91 7.38 -10.96
C ARG A 267 -1.98 7.47 -9.76
N LEU A 268 -1.80 8.67 -9.20
CA LEU A 268 -1.02 8.88 -7.99
C LEU A 268 -1.60 8.09 -6.80
N TYR A 269 -2.90 8.25 -6.54
CA TYR A 269 -3.59 7.65 -5.40
C TYR A 269 -3.46 6.13 -5.41
N LEU A 270 -3.78 5.48 -6.54
CA LEU A 270 -3.71 4.02 -6.66
C LEU A 270 -2.28 3.50 -6.56
N THR A 271 -1.29 4.29 -6.95
CA THR A 271 0.12 3.94 -6.82
C THR A 271 0.59 4.00 -5.37
N ILE A 272 0.39 5.13 -4.68
CA ILE A 272 1.00 5.34 -3.35
C ILE A 272 0.30 4.61 -2.20
N HIS A 273 -0.98 4.22 -2.36
CA HIS A 273 -1.74 3.48 -1.33
C HIS A 273 -1.65 1.96 -1.49
N SER A 274 -1.02 1.46 -2.54
CA SER A 274 -1.03 0.04 -2.91
C SER A 274 -0.39 -0.85 -1.84
N ASP A 275 0.77 -0.48 -1.31
CA ASP A 275 1.50 -1.30 -0.35
C ASP A 275 2.16 -0.44 0.74
N HIS A 276 2.33 -1.01 1.92
CA HIS A 276 2.99 -0.36 3.05
C HIS A 276 3.54 -1.41 4.01
N GLU A 277 4.39 -2.31 3.49
CA GLU A 277 4.90 -3.55 4.10
C GLU A 277 3.83 -4.52 4.61
N GLY A 278 4.26 -5.67 5.12
CA GLY A 278 3.37 -6.76 5.55
C GLY A 278 2.72 -6.58 6.93
N GLY A 279 3.21 -5.65 7.76
CA GLY A 279 2.78 -5.53 9.16
C GLY A 279 1.47 -4.78 9.37
N ASN A 280 0.92 -4.09 8.37
CA ASN A 280 -0.38 -3.44 8.49
C ASN A 280 -1.54 -4.44 8.39
N VAL A 281 -2.69 -4.10 8.98
CA VAL A 281 -3.80 -5.07 9.17
C VAL A 281 -4.28 -5.67 7.85
N SER A 282 -4.49 -4.88 6.79
CA SER A 282 -4.99 -5.41 5.52
C SER A 282 -3.97 -6.33 4.83
N ALA A 283 -2.69 -5.97 4.81
CA ALA A 283 -1.63 -6.78 4.24
C ALA A 283 -1.43 -8.08 5.03
N HIS A 284 -1.29 -7.99 6.36
CA HIS A 284 -1.09 -9.16 7.21
C HIS A 284 -2.29 -10.11 7.15
N THR A 285 -3.53 -9.61 7.18
CA THR A 285 -4.71 -10.47 7.10
C THR A 285 -4.82 -11.17 5.74
N THR A 286 -4.51 -10.46 4.63
CA THR A 286 -4.46 -11.11 3.30
C THR A 286 -3.42 -12.21 3.26
N HIS A 287 -2.22 -11.97 3.80
CA HIS A 287 -1.15 -12.96 3.89
C HIS A 287 -1.54 -14.14 4.80
N LEU A 288 -2.06 -13.85 6.01
CA LEU A 288 -2.47 -14.87 6.99
C LEU A 288 -3.52 -15.84 6.40
N VAL A 289 -4.60 -15.29 5.85
CA VAL A 289 -5.67 -16.10 5.22
C VAL A 289 -5.12 -16.83 4.00
N GLY A 290 -4.32 -16.16 3.18
CA GLY A 290 -3.60 -16.77 2.07
C GLY A 290 -2.71 -17.93 2.48
N SER A 291 -2.00 -17.84 3.60
CA SER A 291 -1.11 -18.92 4.08
C SER A 291 -1.84 -20.25 4.33
N ALA A 292 -3.15 -20.20 4.60
CA ALA A 292 -4.02 -21.37 4.73
C ALA A 292 -4.48 -21.97 3.39
N LEU A 293 -3.94 -21.52 2.26
CA LEU A 293 -4.34 -21.88 0.89
C LEU A 293 -5.75 -21.42 0.49
N SER A 294 -6.30 -20.38 1.14
CA SER A 294 -7.50 -19.72 0.66
C SER A 294 -7.22 -19.01 -0.68
N SER A 295 -8.22 -18.91 -1.56
CA SER A 295 -8.07 -18.21 -2.84
C SER A 295 -7.68 -16.73 -2.69
N PRO A 296 -7.21 -16.06 -3.75
CA PRO A 296 -7.00 -14.61 -3.74
C PRO A 296 -8.25 -13.81 -3.37
N MET A 297 -9.43 -14.26 -3.80
CA MET A 297 -10.70 -13.61 -3.48
C MET A 297 -10.97 -13.60 -1.98
N LEU A 298 -10.93 -14.76 -1.34
CA LEU A 298 -11.15 -14.88 0.10
C LEU A 298 -10.06 -14.18 0.92
N SER A 299 -8.81 -14.28 0.47
CA SER A 299 -7.67 -13.65 1.13
C SER A 299 -7.77 -12.12 1.09
N LEU A 300 -8.07 -11.54 -0.08
CA LEU A 300 -8.26 -10.10 -0.21
C LEU A 300 -9.50 -9.61 0.54
N ALA A 301 -10.64 -10.30 0.43
CA ALA A 301 -11.86 -9.94 1.17
C ALA A 301 -11.61 -9.85 2.68
N ALA A 302 -10.86 -10.80 3.24
CA ALA A 302 -10.46 -10.78 4.65
C ALA A 302 -9.57 -9.55 4.96
N GLY A 303 -8.59 -9.24 4.11
CA GLY A 303 -7.75 -8.04 4.24
C GLY A 303 -8.56 -6.75 4.17
N LEU A 304 -9.55 -6.68 3.29
CA LEU A 304 -10.43 -5.50 3.15
C LEU A 304 -11.37 -5.31 4.35
N ASN A 305 -11.81 -6.39 4.99
CA ASN A 305 -12.53 -6.30 6.28
C ASN A 305 -11.64 -5.66 7.37
N GLY A 306 -10.34 -5.98 7.37
CA GLY A 306 -9.38 -5.31 8.23
C GLY A 306 -9.16 -3.84 7.84
N LEU A 307 -9.14 -3.53 6.51
CA LEU A 307 -8.99 -2.16 6.01
C LEU A 307 -10.17 -1.27 6.41
N ALA A 308 -11.37 -1.83 6.53
CA ALA A 308 -12.58 -1.12 6.94
C ALA A 308 -12.56 -0.65 8.40
N GLY A 309 -11.56 -1.03 9.20
CA GLY A 309 -11.46 -0.64 10.60
C GLY A 309 -11.07 0.84 10.79
N PRO A 310 -11.60 1.54 11.84
CA PRO A 310 -11.33 2.96 12.10
C PRO A 310 -9.89 3.27 12.47
N LEU A 311 -9.13 2.27 12.94
CA LEU A 311 -7.69 2.40 13.23
C LEU A 311 -6.81 2.04 12.00
N HIS A 312 -7.41 1.88 10.82
CA HIS A 312 -6.73 1.56 9.58
C HIS A 312 -7.29 2.42 8.42
N GLY A 313 -7.85 1.85 7.37
CA GLY A 313 -8.25 2.61 6.18
C GLY A 313 -9.40 3.61 6.37
N LEU A 314 -10.27 3.42 7.36
CA LEU A 314 -11.34 4.38 7.66
C LEU A 314 -10.81 5.72 8.25
N ALA A 315 -9.55 5.77 8.66
CA ALA A 315 -8.92 6.97 9.22
C ALA A 315 -9.01 8.18 8.28
N ASN A 316 -8.98 7.98 6.97
CA ASN A 316 -9.13 9.03 5.96
C ASN A 316 -10.48 9.80 6.09
N GLN A 317 -11.57 9.08 6.30
CA GLN A 317 -12.90 9.68 6.55
C GLN A 317 -12.91 10.51 7.85
N GLU A 318 -12.31 9.99 8.91
CA GLU A 318 -12.21 10.67 10.20
C GLU A 318 -11.40 11.97 10.11
N VAL A 319 -10.30 11.96 9.33
CA VAL A 319 -9.50 13.17 9.07
C VAL A 319 -10.34 14.25 8.40
N LEU A 320 -11.07 13.92 7.35
CA LEU A 320 -11.85 14.92 6.61
C LEU A 320 -13.00 15.47 7.47
N ASN A 321 -13.71 14.63 8.22
CA ASN A 321 -14.73 15.06 9.15
C ASN A 321 -14.17 16.06 10.18
N TRP A 322 -13.03 15.72 10.78
CA TRP A 322 -12.36 16.59 11.71
C TRP A 322 -11.91 17.92 11.05
N LEU A 323 -11.35 17.88 9.83
CA LEU A 323 -10.94 19.09 9.10
C LEU A 323 -12.13 20.02 8.80
N LEU A 324 -13.27 19.46 8.45
CA LEU A 324 -14.50 20.25 8.20
C LEU A 324 -15.01 20.95 9.47
N GLU A 325 -14.97 20.25 10.62
CA GLU A 325 -15.29 20.85 11.93
C GLU A 325 -14.22 21.88 12.33
N PHE A 326 -12.96 21.55 12.17
CA PHE A 326 -11.83 22.42 12.49
C PHE A 326 -11.88 23.72 11.67
N LYS A 327 -12.20 23.64 10.38
CA LYS A 327 -12.41 24.81 9.53
C LYS A 327 -13.48 25.74 10.08
N LYS A 328 -14.59 25.21 10.62
CA LYS A 328 -15.65 26.01 11.24
C LYS A 328 -15.15 26.71 12.52
N SER A 329 -14.34 26.03 13.33
CA SER A 329 -13.81 26.60 14.58
C SER A 329 -12.73 27.67 14.35
N VAL A 330 -11.90 27.51 13.33
CA VAL A 330 -10.82 28.43 12.96
C VAL A 330 -11.35 29.64 12.18
N GLY A 331 -12.41 29.45 11.40
CA GLY A 331 -12.97 30.49 10.53
C GLY A 331 -12.05 30.89 9.38
N SER A 332 -11.93 32.18 9.10
CA SER A 332 -11.07 32.73 8.04
C SER A 332 -9.64 33.07 8.49
N ASP A 333 -9.39 33.09 9.81
CA ASP A 333 -8.07 33.39 10.35
C ASP A 333 -7.20 32.13 10.43
N LEU A 334 -6.31 31.99 9.45
CA LEU A 334 -5.35 30.90 9.36
C LEU A 334 -3.98 31.28 9.96
N SER A 335 -3.91 32.25 10.89
CA SER A 335 -2.68 32.58 11.61
C SER A 335 -2.15 31.39 12.42
N ASP A 336 -0.87 31.33 12.61
CA ASP A 336 -0.21 30.27 13.41
C ASP A 336 -0.79 30.20 14.83
N GLU A 337 -1.08 31.35 15.44
CA GLU A 337 -1.64 31.49 16.78
C GLU A 337 -3.05 30.89 16.87
N ASN A 338 -3.92 31.19 15.90
CA ASN A 338 -5.28 30.68 15.89
C ASN A 338 -5.33 29.17 15.63
N ILE A 339 -4.53 28.70 14.69
CA ILE A 339 -4.36 27.25 14.42
C ILE A 339 -3.80 26.53 15.64
N LYS A 340 -2.75 27.09 16.30
CA LYS A 340 -2.17 26.52 17.53
C LYS A 340 -3.22 26.40 18.62
N LYS A 341 -4.02 27.47 18.84
CA LYS A 341 -5.10 27.47 19.83
C LYS A 341 -6.13 26.37 19.54
N ALA A 342 -6.63 26.30 18.31
CA ALA A 342 -7.64 25.31 17.92
C ALA A 342 -7.14 23.85 18.02
N LEU A 343 -5.86 23.60 17.75
CA LEU A 343 -5.23 22.30 17.97
C LEU A 343 -5.18 21.93 19.46
N TRP A 344 -4.81 22.89 20.33
CA TRP A 344 -4.84 22.69 21.78
C TRP A 344 -6.25 22.46 22.30
N ASP A 345 -7.26 23.17 21.78
CA ASP A 345 -8.66 22.96 22.14
C ASP A 345 -9.12 21.53 21.77
N THR A 346 -8.67 21.03 20.61
CA THR A 346 -8.89 19.63 20.20
C THR A 346 -8.27 18.64 21.19
N LEU A 347 -6.97 18.82 21.53
CA LEU A 347 -6.25 17.91 22.43
C LEU A 347 -6.79 17.97 23.87
N ASN A 348 -7.13 19.14 24.36
CA ASN A 348 -7.68 19.35 25.71
C ASN A 348 -9.09 18.79 25.87
N SER A 349 -9.83 18.64 24.77
CA SER A 349 -11.13 17.95 24.78
C SER A 349 -10.99 16.41 24.84
N GLY A 350 -9.78 15.87 24.93
CA GLY A 350 -9.49 14.43 24.96
C GLY A 350 -9.48 13.78 23.57
N ARG A 351 -9.62 14.55 22.50
CA ARG A 351 -9.53 14.07 21.11
C ARG A 351 -8.08 14.08 20.62
N VAL A 352 -7.80 13.27 19.60
CA VAL A 352 -6.53 13.32 18.86
C VAL A 352 -6.65 14.26 17.68
N VAL A 353 -5.51 14.67 17.10
CA VAL A 353 -5.45 15.31 15.78
C VAL A 353 -5.39 14.17 14.74
N PRO A 354 -6.48 13.88 14.01
CA PRO A 354 -6.51 12.77 13.06
C PRO A 354 -5.54 13.01 11.89
N GLY A 355 -5.01 11.93 11.31
CA GLY A 355 -4.01 12.03 10.24
C GLY A 355 -2.59 12.34 10.72
N TYR A 356 -2.37 12.50 12.02
CA TYR A 356 -1.05 12.71 12.64
C TYR A 356 -0.70 11.53 13.54
N GLY A 357 0.57 11.12 13.43
CA GLY A 357 1.06 9.93 14.10
C GLY A 357 1.14 8.70 13.21
N HIS A 358 2.05 7.80 13.55
CA HIS A 358 2.22 6.53 12.86
C HIS A 358 2.89 5.50 13.79
N ALA A 359 2.55 4.23 13.61
CA ALA A 359 3.13 3.16 14.42
C ALA A 359 4.65 3.00 14.17
N VAL A 360 5.10 3.13 12.92
CA VAL A 360 6.48 2.91 12.49
C VAL A 360 7.21 4.23 12.18
N LEU A 361 6.64 5.09 11.34
CA LEU A 361 7.30 6.33 10.88
C LEU A 361 7.65 7.29 12.04
N ARG A 362 8.76 8.01 11.85
CA ARG A 362 9.25 9.07 12.77
C ARG A 362 9.42 10.42 12.07
N LYS A 363 9.17 10.46 10.77
CA LYS A 363 9.15 11.65 9.90
C LYS A 363 7.82 11.74 9.17
N THR A 364 7.65 12.82 8.40
CA THR A 364 6.50 12.98 7.48
C THR A 364 6.43 11.80 6.51
N ASP A 365 5.23 11.24 6.37
CA ASP A 365 4.98 10.14 5.43
C ASP A 365 5.25 10.60 3.99
N PRO A 366 6.12 9.94 3.20
CA PRO A 366 6.40 10.35 1.82
C PRO A 366 5.16 10.29 0.91
N ARG A 367 4.15 9.50 1.27
CA ARG A 367 2.87 9.49 0.56
C ARG A 367 2.10 10.79 0.76
N TYR A 368 2.13 11.35 1.98
CA TYR A 368 1.60 12.68 2.25
C TYR A 368 2.36 13.76 1.44
N VAL A 369 3.68 13.66 1.38
CA VAL A 369 4.51 14.61 0.62
C VAL A 369 4.12 14.62 -0.85
N SER A 370 3.99 13.45 -1.49
CA SER A 370 3.56 13.34 -2.91
C SER A 370 2.18 13.96 -3.15
N GLN A 371 1.22 13.71 -2.25
CA GLN A 371 -0.12 14.31 -2.36
C GLN A 371 -0.07 15.83 -2.19
N ARG A 372 0.77 16.32 -1.29
CA ARG A 372 0.96 17.75 -1.09
C ARG A 372 1.60 18.43 -2.30
N GLU A 373 2.59 17.79 -2.93
CA GLU A 373 3.21 18.27 -4.17
C GLU A 373 2.19 18.33 -5.33
N PHE A 374 1.36 17.29 -5.44
CA PHE A 374 0.24 17.30 -6.38
C PHE A 374 -0.71 18.47 -6.10
N ALA A 375 -1.10 18.70 -4.84
CA ALA A 375 -1.99 19.81 -4.47
C ALA A 375 -1.37 21.18 -4.74
N LEU A 376 -0.10 21.37 -4.45
CA LEU A 376 0.63 22.61 -4.76
C LEU A 376 0.60 22.97 -6.25
N LYS A 377 0.60 21.96 -7.10
CA LYS A 377 0.60 22.12 -8.56
C LYS A 377 -0.80 22.37 -9.13
N HIS A 378 -1.82 21.66 -8.63
CA HIS A 378 -3.14 21.61 -9.26
C HIS A 378 -4.21 22.44 -8.53
N LEU A 379 -4.03 22.69 -7.21
CA LEU A 379 -5.04 23.41 -6.39
C LEU A 379 -4.39 24.33 -5.33
N PRO A 380 -3.40 25.16 -5.68
CA PRO A 380 -2.66 25.98 -4.69
C PRO A 380 -3.55 26.99 -3.96
N ASP A 381 -4.65 27.41 -4.57
CA ASP A 381 -5.56 28.42 -4.02
C ASP A 381 -6.78 27.85 -3.31
N ASP A 382 -6.95 26.52 -3.28
CA ASP A 382 -8.06 25.90 -2.58
C ASP A 382 -8.04 26.19 -1.07
N PRO A 383 -9.17 26.65 -0.48
CA PRO A 383 -9.22 27.01 0.93
C PRO A 383 -8.98 25.86 1.90
N MET A 384 -9.35 24.61 1.53
CA MET A 384 -9.09 23.44 2.36
C MET A 384 -7.62 23.03 2.28
N PHE A 385 -7.00 23.10 1.10
CA PHE A 385 -5.59 22.88 0.95
C PHE A 385 -4.74 23.91 1.74
N LYS A 386 -5.14 25.18 1.74
CA LYS A 386 -4.49 26.23 2.56
C LYS A 386 -4.60 25.90 4.05
N LEU A 387 -5.79 25.46 4.51
CA LEU A 387 -5.96 25.04 5.91
C LEU A 387 -5.07 23.82 6.24
N VAL A 388 -5.08 22.76 5.42
CA VAL A 388 -4.23 21.57 5.63
C VAL A 388 -2.74 21.94 5.64
N SER A 389 -2.32 22.83 4.76
CA SER A 389 -0.93 23.33 4.71
C SER A 389 -0.55 24.08 5.98
N GLN A 390 -1.48 24.86 6.55
CA GLN A 390 -1.25 25.59 7.80
C GLN A 390 -1.23 24.65 9.02
N VAL A 391 -2.15 23.67 9.05
CA VAL A 391 -2.13 22.62 10.07
C VAL A 391 -0.81 21.83 10.01
N TYR A 392 -0.32 21.49 8.81
CA TYR A 392 0.97 20.82 8.62
C TYR A 392 2.14 21.62 9.21
N LYS A 393 2.10 22.94 9.06
CA LYS A 393 3.13 23.83 9.60
C LYS A 393 3.13 23.85 11.14
N VAL A 394 1.96 23.88 11.76
CA VAL A 394 1.78 24.15 13.19
C VAL A 394 1.67 22.88 14.05
N ALA A 395 0.95 21.86 13.57
CA ALA A 395 0.61 20.67 14.36
C ALA A 395 1.82 19.89 14.88
N PRO A 396 2.94 19.70 14.13
CA PRO A 396 4.10 18.98 14.65
C PRO A 396 4.66 19.61 15.92
N GLY A 397 4.72 20.94 15.98
CA GLY A 397 5.17 21.68 17.17
C GLY A 397 4.23 21.46 18.37
N VAL A 398 2.92 21.59 18.15
CA VAL A 398 1.89 21.36 19.18
C VAL A 398 1.92 19.93 19.71
N LEU A 399 2.00 18.94 18.84
CA LEU A 399 2.04 17.52 19.22
C LEU A 399 3.33 17.14 19.96
N THR A 400 4.46 17.78 19.60
CA THR A 400 5.72 17.63 20.31
C THR A 400 5.63 18.24 21.72
N GLU A 401 5.06 19.43 21.86
CA GLU A 401 4.82 20.12 23.15
C GLU A 401 3.86 19.31 24.03
N HIS A 402 2.81 18.72 23.44
CA HIS A 402 1.86 17.84 24.14
C HIS A 402 2.51 16.55 24.67
N GLY A 403 3.54 16.00 24.00
CA GLY A 403 4.41 14.93 24.47
C GLY A 403 3.84 13.51 24.47
N LYS A 404 2.58 13.31 24.05
CA LYS A 404 1.93 11.98 24.04
C LYS A 404 2.09 11.24 22.72
N THR A 405 2.50 11.91 21.65
CA THR A 405 2.59 11.34 20.29
C THR A 405 4.05 11.08 19.93
N LYS A 406 4.41 9.81 19.69
CA LYS A 406 5.78 9.43 19.29
C LYS A 406 6.19 9.97 17.91
N ASN A 407 5.24 10.10 16.99
CA ASN A 407 5.44 10.71 15.68
C ASN A 407 4.47 11.91 15.54
N PRO A 408 4.94 13.16 15.61
CA PRO A 408 4.08 14.33 15.50
C PRO A 408 3.75 14.73 14.05
N TYR A 409 4.27 14.00 13.05
CA TYR A 409 4.14 14.33 11.64
C TYR A 409 2.91 13.68 11.00
N PRO A 410 2.40 14.24 9.87
CA PRO A 410 1.24 13.68 9.19
C PRO A 410 1.57 12.36 8.49
N ASN A 411 0.57 11.51 8.43
CA ASN A 411 0.52 10.31 7.61
C ASN A 411 -0.29 10.55 6.31
N VAL A 412 -0.45 9.53 5.48
CA VAL A 412 -1.11 9.63 4.17
C VAL A 412 -2.55 10.15 4.26
N ASP A 413 -3.28 9.83 5.32
CA ASP A 413 -4.70 10.16 5.48
C ASP A 413 -4.93 11.66 5.73
N ALA A 414 -3.90 12.39 6.19
CA ALA A 414 -4.00 13.83 6.45
C ALA A 414 -4.31 14.67 5.21
N HIS A 415 -4.15 14.13 3.99
CA HIS A 415 -4.32 14.89 2.76
C HIS A 415 -5.27 14.23 1.73
N SER A 416 -5.35 12.91 1.69
CA SER A 416 -6.03 12.18 0.61
C SER A 416 -7.51 12.54 0.48
N GLY A 417 -8.25 12.69 1.57
CA GLY A 417 -9.67 13.06 1.55
C GLY A 417 -9.92 14.48 1.00
N VAL A 418 -9.00 15.41 1.26
CA VAL A 418 -9.12 16.81 0.77
C VAL A 418 -8.99 16.86 -0.75
N LEU A 419 -8.06 16.09 -1.34
CA LEU A 419 -7.91 16.00 -2.78
C LEU A 419 -9.16 15.43 -3.46
N LEU A 420 -9.69 14.33 -2.93
CA LEU A 420 -10.91 13.71 -3.46
C LEU A 420 -12.09 14.68 -3.41
N GLN A 421 -12.27 15.38 -2.29
CA GLN A 421 -13.34 16.36 -2.12
C GLN A 421 -13.21 17.53 -3.08
N TYR A 422 -12.02 18.05 -3.30
CA TYR A 422 -11.77 19.16 -4.23
C TYR A 422 -12.29 18.84 -5.64
N TYR A 423 -12.07 17.62 -6.12
CA TYR A 423 -12.53 17.18 -7.43
C TYR A 423 -13.97 16.69 -7.48
N GLY A 424 -14.73 16.83 -6.38
CA GLY A 424 -16.17 16.54 -6.35
C GLY A 424 -16.54 15.11 -5.94
N LEU A 425 -15.57 14.27 -5.56
CA LEU A 425 -15.86 13.01 -4.89
C LEU A 425 -16.03 13.28 -3.39
N THR A 426 -17.24 13.63 -2.99
CA THR A 426 -17.54 14.14 -1.65
C THR A 426 -18.08 13.10 -0.68
N GLU A 427 -18.35 11.91 -1.16
CA GLU A 427 -18.94 10.79 -0.42
C GLU A 427 -17.88 10.06 0.39
N GLN A 428 -17.58 10.57 1.59
CA GLN A 428 -16.46 10.14 2.44
C GLN A 428 -16.48 8.66 2.79
N SER A 429 -17.65 8.06 2.99
CA SER A 429 -17.79 6.63 3.29
C SER A 429 -17.35 5.73 2.14
N PHE A 430 -17.11 6.30 0.94
CA PHE A 430 -16.57 5.58 -0.21
C PHE A 430 -15.03 5.59 -0.28
N TYR A 431 -14.34 6.49 0.39
CA TYR A 431 -12.88 6.67 0.24
C TYR A 431 -12.09 5.41 0.57
N THR A 432 -12.51 4.65 1.56
CA THR A 432 -11.85 3.39 1.92
C THR A 432 -12.01 2.32 0.83
N VAL A 433 -13.05 2.38 -0.01
CA VAL A 433 -13.18 1.49 -1.17
C VAL A 433 -12.10 1.80 -2.22
N LEU A 434 -11.84 3.08 -2.50
CA LEU A 434 -10.72 3.47 -3.37
C LEU A 434 -9.37 2.98 -2.81
N PHE A 435 -9.19 3.11 -1.50
CA PHE A 435 -8.02 2.56 -0.82
C PHE A 435 -7.96 1.04 -1.00
N GLY A 436 -9.09 0.34 -0.91
CA GLY A 436 -9.16 -1.11 -1.13
C GLY A 436 -8.78 -1.53 -2.56
N VAL A 437 -9.21 -0.78 -3.57
CA VAL A 437 -8.79 -0.98 -4.98
C VAL A 437 -7.28 -0.84 -5.12
N SER A 438 -6.69 0.19 -4.53
CA SER A 438 -5.24 0.39 -4.50
C SER A 438 -4.53 -0.73 -3.74
N ARG A 439 -5.01 -1.10 -2.55
CA ARG A 439 -4.39 -2.12 -1.68
C ARG A 439 -4.30 -3.48 -2.34
N ALA A 440 -5.24 -3.84 -3.17
CA ALA A 440 -5.19 -5.08 -3.95
C ALA A 440 -3.95 -5.16 -4.84
N ILE A 441 -3.54 -4.03 -5.46
CA ILE A 441 -2.36 -3.94 -6.33
C ILE A 441 -1.06 -4.27 -5.57
N GLY A 442 -1.01 -3.98 -4.25
CA GLY A 442 0.17 -4.24 -3.42
C GLY A 442 0.21 -5.63 -2.79
N VAL A 443 -0.93 -6.12 -2.28
CA VAL A 443 -0.94 -7.36 -1.50
C VAL A 443 -1.04 -8.63 -2.34
N LEU A 444 -1.66 -8.56 -3.51
CA LEU A 444 -1.80 -9.73 -4.40
C LEU A 444 -0.46 -10.17 -5.02
N PRO A 445 0.50 -9.29 -5.39
CA PRO A 445 1.85 -9.71 -5.76
C PRO A 445 2.52 -10.56 -4.66
N GLN A 446 2.43 -10.14 -3.40
CA GLN A 446 2.98 -10.92 -2.29
C GLN A 446 2.32 -12.30 -2.17
N LEU A 447 1.00 -12.39 -2.32
CA LEU A 447 0.29 -13.67 -2.28
C LEU A 447 0.74 -14.63 -3.41
N ILE A 448 1.00 -14.10 -4.62
CA ILE A 448 1.55 -14.88 -5.74
C ILE A 448 2.95 -15.38 -5.38
N ILE A 449 3.81 -14.52 -4.84
CA ILE A 449 5.17 -14.88 -4.41
C ILE A 449 5.12 -15.96 -3.33
N ASP A 450 4.28 -15.83 -2.32
CA ASP A 450 4.14 -16.80 -1.23
C ASP A 450 3.77 -18.20 -1.76
N ARG A 451 2.86 -18.26 -2.74
CA ARG A 451 2.51 -19.51 -3.41
C ARG A 451 3.67 -20.11 -4.21
N ALA A 452 4.41 -19.23 -4.91
CA ALA A 452 5.52 -19.64 -5.78
C ALA A 452 6.71 -20.17 -4.98
N VAL A 453 7.02 -19.55 -3.85
CA VAL A 453 8.12 -20.00 -2.96
C VAL A 453 7.68 -21.11 -2.00
N GLY A 454 6.39 -21.44 -1.95
CA GLY A 454 5.83 -22.47 -1.10
C GLY A 454 5.84 -22.12 0.37
N ALA A 455 5.52 -20.87 0.70
CA ALA A 455 5.39 -20.38 2.06
C ALA A 455 4.42 -21.27 2.89
N PRO A 456 4.78 -21.62 4.15
CA PRO A 456 3.94 -22.44 5.00
C PRO A 456 2.77 -21.64 5.58
N ILE A 457 1.81 -22.35 6.18
CA ILE A 457 0.76 -21.73 6.96
C ILE A 457 1.35 -20.96 8.14
N GLU A 458 0.90 -19.72 8.32
CA GLU A 458 1.27 -18.89 9.47
C GLU A 458 0.52 -19.33 10.73
N ARG A 459 1.25 -19.62 11.78
CA ARG A 459 0.67 -20.04 13.07
C ARG A 459 1.54 -19.61 14.24
N PRO A 460 1.42 -18.36 14.72
CA PRO A 460 2.16 -17.90 15.88
C PRO A 460 1.70 -18.64 17.17
N LYS A 461 2.58 -18.70 18.17
CA LYS A 461 2.27 -19.25 19.48
C LYS A 461 1.53 -18.22 20.32
N SER A 462 0.45 -18.65 21.00
CA SER A 462 -0.32 -17.83 21.92
C SER A 462 -0.14 -18.26 23.37
N TYR A 463 -0.32 -17.33 24.29
CA TYR A 463 -0.23 -17.52 25.74
C TYR A 463 -1.38 -16.81 26.44
N SER A 464 -1.83 -17.34 27.61
CA SER A 464 -2.69 -16.58 28.54
C SER A 464 -1.84 -15.62 29.39
N THR A 465 -2.49 -14.66 30.04
CA THR A 465 -1.82 -13.72 30.96
C THR A 465 -1.09 -14.48 32.08
N GLU A 466 -1.71 -15.51 32.66
CA GLU A 466 -1.12 -16.34 33.72
C GLU A 466 0.09 -17.12 33.20
N ALA A 467 0.04 -17.61 31.94
CA ALA A 467 1.16 -18.31 31.33
C ALA A 467 2.34 -17.37 31.08
N LEU A 468 2.07 -16.12 30.66
CA LEU A 468 3.09 -15.10 30.50
C LEU A 468 3.69 -14.70 31.84
N ALA A 469 2.87 -14.48 32.89
CA ALA A 469 3.36 -14.18 34.24
C ALA A 469 4.30 -15.27 34.74
N LYS A 470 3.92 -16.54 34.60
CA LYS A 470 4.77 -17.69 34.96
C LYS A 470 6.08 -17.70 34.15
N LEU A 471 6.03 -17.37 32.87
CA LEU A 471 7.21 -17.35 32.00
C LEU A 471 8.25 -16.31 32.45
N VAL A 472 7.80 -15.14 32.93
CA VAL A 472 8.67 -14.05 33.40
C VAL A 472 8.90 -14.07 34.91
N GLY A 473 8.38 -15.06 35.65
CA GLY A 473 8.54 -15.18 37.09
C GLY A 473 7.75 -14.16 37.92
N ALA A 474 6.72 -13.53 37.33
CA ALA A 474 5.85 -12.60 38.03
C ALA A 474 4.79 -13.36 38.86
N LYS A 475 4.45 -12.83 40.03
CA LYS A 475 3.30 -13.26 40.86
C LYS A 475 2.15 -12.29 40.56
N LEU A 476 1.04 -12.78 40.03
CA LEU A 476 -0.19 -12.02 39.83
C LEU A 476 -1.06 -12.10 41.07
#